data_90c64f69c73ceccafa456ec83e215286
#
_entry.id   90c64f69c73ceccafa456ec83e215286
#
_cell.length_a   1.000
_cell.length_b   1.000
_cell.length_c   1.000
_cell.angle_alpha   90.00
_cell.angle_beta   90.00
_cell.angle_gamma   90.00
#
_symmetry.space_group_name_H-M   'P 1'
#
loop_
_entity.id
_entity.type
_entity.pdbx_description
1 polymer ?
#
loop_
_entity_poly.entity_id
_entity_poly.type
_entity_poly.pdbx_seq_one_letter_code
_entity_poly.pdbx_strand_id
1 'polypeptide(L)'
;NELIRIHTPESLSTMTRTLRTVGMGRQVDELEIAMNRAAEQAAGEAASVFWSGIQQMSIQDAFGILDGGDTAATDYFRRTTPDELRTRFAPIVEEKMSAVGLVQLYDDLTARYRAIPLTQLGQQPPDLRQHVTDGALSGLFTVLAQEEAKIRREPAARSTELLKRVFGTRRCLRRRDRGSEGR
;
A
#
# COMPACT_ATOMS: atom_id res chain seq x y z
N ASN A 1 5.21 -8.44 7.58
CA ASN A 1 5.72 -7.14 8.03
C ASN A 1 4.59 -6.37 8.73
N GLU A 2 4.70 -6.19 10.06
CA GLU A 2 3.65 -5.54 10.88
C GLU A 2 3.31 -4.12 10.41
N LEU A 3 4.26 -3.39 9.84
CA LEU A 3 4.06 -2.00 9.38
C LEU A 3 3.08 -1.87 8.20
N ILE A 4 2.89 -2.95 7.45
CA ILE A 4 2.04 -2.96 6.25
C ILE A 4 0.91 -3.98 6.38
N ARG A 5 0.74 -4.58 7.57
CA ARG A 5 -0.32 -5.55 7.82
C ARG A 5 -1.69 -4.86 7.82
N ILE A 6 -2.61 -5.41 7.06
CA ILE A 6 -4.00 -4.98 7.04
C ILE A 6 -4.74 -5.75 8.13
N HIS A 7 -5.19 -5.03 9.14
CA HIS A 7 -6.04 -5.56 10.20
C HIS A 7 -7.52 -5.47 9.81
N THR A 8 -8.35 -6.27 10.45
CA THR A 8 -9.80 -6.12 10.30
C THR A 8 -10.24 -4.72 10.71
N PRO A 9 -11.10 -4.04 9.90
CA PRO A 9 -11.54 -2.69 10.22
C PRO A 9 -12.28 -2.64 11.56
N GLU A 10 -12.16 -1.51 12.25
CA GLU A 10 -12.81 -1.32 13.56
C GLU A 10 -14.34 -1.52 13.49
N SER A 11 -14.96 -1.15 12.37
CA SER A 11 -16.37 -1.40 12.07
C SER A 11 -16.78 -2.87 12.09
N LEU A 12 -15.83 -3.81 11.95
CA LEU A 12 -16.04 -5.25 12.09
C LEU A 12 -15.71 -5.78 13.49
N SER A 13 -15.23 -4.96 14.41
CA SER A 13 -14.76 -5.39 15.73
C SER A 13 -15.84 -6.14 16.53
N THR A 14 -17.08 -5.68 16.48
CA THR A 14 -18.23 -6.33 17.14
C THR A 14 -18.53 -7.69 16.51
N MET A 15 -18.57 -7.77 15.18
CA MET A 15 -18.79 -9.03 14.47
C MET A 15 -17.68 -10.04 14.77
N THR A 16 -16.43 -9.65 14.63
CA THR A 16 -15.28 -10.55 14.85
C THR A 16 -15.20 -11.03 16.30
N ARG A 17 -15.48 -10.15 17.28
CA ARG A 17 -15.54 -10.52 18.68
C ARG A 17 -16.65 -11.53 18.96
N THR A 18 -17.85 -11.27 18.44
CA THR A 18 -19.01 -12.18 18.61
C THR A 18 -18.71 -13.53 17.98
N LEU A 19 -18.19 -13.57 16.76
CA LEU A 19 -17.84 -14.83 16.08
C LEU A 19 -16.76 -15.60 16.86
N ARG A 20 -15.79 -14.93 17.45
CA ARG A 20 -14.79 -15.57 18.33
C ARG A 20 -15.42 -16.21 19.57
N THR A 21 -16.38 -15.54 20.19
CA THR A 21 -17.08 -16.09 21.39
C THR A 21 -17.91 -17.33 21.10
N VAL A 22 -18.40 -17.48 19.87
CA VAL A 22 -19.15 -18.70 19.44
C VAL A 22 -18.23 -19.74 18.79
N GLY A 23 -16.92 -19.66 18.99
CA GLY A 23 -15.95 -20.67 18.56
C GLY A 23 -15.44 -20.54 17.12
N MET A 24 -15.70 -19.43 16.44
CA MET A 24 -15.28 -19.18 15.05
C MET A 24 -13.99 -18.34 14.94
N GLY A 25 -13.12 -18.37 15.96
CA GLY A 25 -11.89 -17.58 16.00
C GLY A 25 -10.96 -17.86 14.83
N ARG A 26 -10.81 -19.13 14.43
CA ARG A 26 -9.97 -19.53 13.29
C ARG A 26 -10.42 -18.91 11.98
N GLN A 27 -11.72 -18.88 11.70
CA GLN A 27 -12.26 -18.29 10.48
C GLN A 27 -12.07 -16.76 10.45
N VAL A 28 -12.12 -16.10 11.62
CA VAL A 28 -11.81 -14.67 11.73
C VAL A 28 -10.33 -14.41 11.45
N ASP A 29 -9.43 -15.29 11.90
CA ASP A 29 -7.99 -15.17 11.60
C ASP A 29 -7.73 -15.44 10.11
N GLU A 30 -8.44 -16.38 9.50
CA GLU A 30 -8.40 -16.67 8.06
C GLU A 30 -8.84 -15.44 7.23
N LEU A 31 -9.81 -14.66 7.70
CA LEU A 31 -10.25 -13.41 7.05
C LEU A 31 -9.09 -12.40 6.95
N GLU A 32 -8.37 -12.18 8.06
CA GLU A 32 -7.23 -11.26 8.08
C GLU A 32 -6.08 -11.74 7.18
N ILE A 33 -5.80 -13.04 7.20
CA ILE A 33 -4.81 -13.65 6.31
C ILE A 33 -5.19 -13.46 4.84
N ALA A 34 -6.47 -13.68 4.49
CA ALA A 34 -6.96 -13.54 3.13
C ALA A 34 -6.91 -12.08 2.63
N MET A 35 -7.24 -11.10 3.49
CA MET A 35 -7.07 -9.67 3.17
C MET A 35 -5.62 -9.33 2.82
N ASN A 36 -4.68 -9.78 3.64
CA ASN A 36 -3.26 -9.52 3.42
C ASN A 36 -2.74 -10.23 2.15
N ARG A 37 -3.16 -11.46 1.88
CA ARG A 37 -2.82 -12.18 0.63
C ARG A 37 -3.34 -11.48 -0.61
N ALA A 38 -4.57 -10.98 -0.60
CA ALA A 38 -5.13 -10.21 -1.72
C ALA A 38 -4.31 -8.94 -1.96
N ALA A 39 -3.98 -8.22 -0.90
CA ALA A 39 -3.16 -7.01 -0.97
C ALA A 39 -1.75 -7.27 -1.51
N GLU A 40 -1.09 -8.34 -1.06
CA GLU A 40 0.24 -8.75 -1.54
C GLU A 40 0.22 -9.10 -3.04
N GLN A 41 -0.78 -9.85 -3.48
CA GLN A 41 -0.92 -10.20 -4.90
C GLN A 41 -1.21 -8.97 -5.75
N ALA A 42 -2.07 -8.05 -5.28
CA ALA A 42 -2.35 -6.81 -5.97
C ALA A 42 -1.10 -5.91 -6.04
N ALA A 43 -0.31 -5.83 -4.97
CA ALA A 43 0.94 -5.07 -4.95
C ALA A 43 1.95 -5.54 -6.01
N GLY A 44 1.95 -6.83 -6.34
CA GLY A 44 2.79 -7.38 -7.42
C GLY A 44 2.47 -6.80 -8.81
N GLU A 45 1.26 -6.30 -9.02
CA GLU A 45 0.81 -5.68 -10.28
C GLU A 45 0.89 -4.15 -10.28
N ALA A 46 1.30 -3.54 -9.17
CA ALA A 46 1.31 -2.09 -8.99
C ALA A 46 2.22 -1.33 -9.98
N ALA A 47 3.26 -1.98 -10.50
CA ALA A 47 4.21 -1.35 -11.43
C ALA A 47 3.50 -0.78 -12.68
N SER A 48 2.48 -1.48 -13.21
CA SER A 48 1.71 -1.03 -14.38
C SER A 48 0.90 0.22 -14.09
N VAL A 49 0.42 0.36 -12.86
CA VAL A 49 -0.39 1.51 -12.42
C VAL A 49 0.50 2.75 -12.27
N PHE A 50 1.68 2.61 -11.64
CA PHE A 50 2.64 3.71 -11.49
C PHE A 50 3.23 4.16 -12.82
N TRP A 51 3.42 3.23 -13.77
CA TRP A 51 3.99 3.56 -15.07
C TRP A 51 3.22 4.66 -15.80
N SER A 52 1.90 4.63 -15.75
CA SER A 52 1.09 5.65 -16.39
C SER A 52 1.24 7.03 -15.71
N GLY A 53 1.37 7.07 -14.40
CA GLY A 53 1.68 8.31 -13.67
C GLY A 53 3.07 8.87 -14.01
N ILE A 54 4.06 7.99 -14.23
CA ILE A 54 5.40 8.40 -14.68
C ILE A 54 5.35 9.03 -16.07
N GLN A 55 4.56 8.47 -16.98
CA GLN A 55 4.42 9.01 -18.35
C GLN A 55 3.74 10.38 -18.40
N GLN A 56 2.94 10.71 -17.41
CA GLN A 56 2.25 12.00 -17.31
C GLN A 56 3.06 13.05 -16.53
N MET A 57 4.19 12.65 -15.95
CA MET A 57 5.05 13.52 -15.16
C MET A 57 5.73 14.57 -16.04
N SER A 58 5.67 15.84 -15.62
CA SER A 58 6.42 16.89 -16.29
C SER A 58 7.92 16.80 -16.00
N ILE A 59 8.73 17.41 -16.86
CA ILE A 59 10.18 17.53 -16.63
C ILE A 59 10.47 18.29 -15.32
N GLN A 60 9.66 19.30 -15.01
CA GLN A 60 9.80 20.07 -13.77
C GLN A 60 9.52 19.22 -12.52
N ASP A 61 8.49 18.37 -12.57
CA ASP A 61 8.21 17.41 -11.49
C ASP A 61 9.36 16.44 -11.30
N ALA A 62 9.92 15.92 -12.40
CA ALA A 62 11.05 15.00 -12.35
C ALA A 62 12.28 15.65 -11.67
N PHE A 63 12.59 16.92 -11.98
CA PHE A 63 13.64 17.67 -11.27
C PHE A 63 13.28 17.90 -9.80
N GLY A 64 12.04 18.27 -9.48
CA GLY A 64 11.57 18.43 -8.11
C GLY A 64 11.73 17.14 -7.29
N ILE A 65 11.41 15.99 -7.87
CA ILE A 65 11.64 14.69 -7.26
C ILE A 65 13.14 14.42 -7.06
N LEU A 66 13.94 14.67 -8.08
CA LEU A 66 15.39 14.47 -7.99
C LEU A 66 16.02 15.35 -6.91
N ASP A 67 15.64 16.60 -6.79
CA ASP A 67 16.17 17.55 -5.80
C ASP A 67 15.51 17.42 -4.43
N GLY A 68 14.45 16.66 -4.33
CA GLY A 68 13.69 16.46 -3.11
C GLY A 68 14.35 15.54 -2.06
N GLY A 69 13.63 15.34 -0.96
CA GLY A 69 14.03 14.51 0.16
C GLY A 69 14.05 13.02 -0.15
N ASP A 70 14.21 12.21 0.90
CA ASP A 70 14.40 10.76 0.79
C ASP A 70 13.20 10.01 0.20
N THR A 71 12.01 10.61 0.22
CA THR A 71 10.72 10.02 -0.21
C THR A 71 10.00 10.88 -1.26
N ALA A 72 10.73 11.76 -1.95
CA ALA A 72 10.14 12.78 -2.84
C ALA A 72 9.32 12.20 -3.99
N ALA A 73 9.72 11.08 -4.59
CA ALA A 73 8.95 10.41 -5.64
C ALA A 73 7.67 9.79 -5.07
N THR A 74 7.79 9.11 -3.94
CA THR A 74 6.66 8.49 -3.24
C THR A 74 5.62 9.54 -2.82
N ASP A 75 6.08 10.65 -2.26
CA ASP A 75 5.22 11.77 -1.83
C ASP A 75 4.57 12.49 -3.02
N TYR A 76 5.29 12.60 -4.14
CA TYR A 76 4.73 13.10 -5.38
C TYR A 76 3.52 12.28 -5.82
N PHE A 77 3.65 10.96 -5.96
CA PHE A 77 2.55 10.08 -6.36
C PHE A 77 1.40 10.11 -5.37
N ARG A 78 1.70 10.08 -4.07
CA ARG A 78 0.67 10.15 -3.03
C ARG A 78 -0.17 11.42 -3.09
N ARG A 79 0.41 12.53 -3.52
CA ARG A 79 -0.26 13.84 -3.62
C ARG A 79 -0.96 14.07 -4.94
N THR A 80 -0.36 13.65 -6.06
CA THR A 80 -0.81 14.05 -7.40
C THR A 80 -1.78 13.05 -8.03
N THR A 81 -1.74 11.78 -7.63
CA THR A 81 -2.50 10.71 -8.31
C THR A 81 -3.27 9.78 -7.36
N PRO A 82 -3.78 10.23 -6.19
CA PRO A 82 -4.40 9.31 -5.22
C PRO A 82 -5.66 8.64 -5.78
N ASP A 83 -6.53 9.41 -6.43
CA ASP A 83 -7.80 8.90 -6.96
C ASP A 83 -7.59 8.06 -8.22
N GLU A 84 -6.65 8.44 -9.08
CA GLU A 84 -6.29 7.65 -10.26
C GLU A 84 -5.69 6.30 -9.86
N LEU A 85 -4.75 6.31 -8.90
CA LEU A 85 -4.17 5.09 -8.36
C LEU A 85 -5.24 4.20 -7.73
N ARG A 86 -6.14 4.75 -6.91
CA ARG A 86 -7.25 3.99 -6.32
C ARG A 86 -8.14 3.38 -7.40
N THR A 87 -8.56 4.16 -8.39
CA THR A 87 -9.45 3.71 -9.48
C THR A 87 -8.82 2.57 -10.28
N ARG A 88 -7.54 2.65 -10.57
CA ARG A 88 -6.82 1.60 -11.32
C ARG A 88 -6.49 0.38 -10.46
N PHE A 89 -6.25 0.58 -9.17
CA PHE A 89 -5.83 -0.48 -8.27
C PHE A 89 -7.02 -1.29 -7.72
N ALA A 90 -8.16 -0.66 -7.52
CA ALA A 90 -9.37 -1.31 -6.99
C ALA A 90 -9.79 -2.59 -7.75
N PRO A 91 -9.87 -2.60 -9.10
CA PRO A 91 -10.23 -3.82 -9.82
C PRO A 91 -9.18 -4.94 -9.67
N ILE A 92 -7.90 -4.59 -9.55
CA ILE A 92 -6.82 -5.57 -9.30
C ILE A 92 -7.03 -6.20 -7.92
N VAL A 93 -7.27 -5.37 -6.90
CA VAL A 93 -7.56 -5.87 -5.53
C VAL A 93 -8.80 -6.76 -5.53
N GLU A 94 -9.88 -6.37 -6.20
CA GLU A 94 -11.12 -7.15 -6.28
C GLU A 94 -10.90 -8.51 -6.93
N GLU A 95 -10.14 -8.57 -8.01
CA GLU A 95 -9.74 -9.82 -8.65
C GLU A 95 -8.97 -10.72 -7.68
N LYS A 96 -7.98 -10.16 -6.97
CA LYS A 96 -7.16 -10.93 -6.02
C LYS A 96 -7.95 -11.35 -4.77
N MET A 97 -8.87 -10.51 -4.29
CA MET A 97 -9.79 -10.88 -3.20
C MET A 97 -10.64 -12.11 -3.59
N SER A 98 -11.14 -12.13 -4.83
CA SER A 98 -11.90 -13.28 -5.34
C SER A 98 -11.00 -14.51 -5.50
N ALA A 99 -9.81 -14.35 -6.04
CA ALA A 99 -8.87 -15.45 -6.28
C ALA A 99 -8.41 -16.15 -4.98
N VAL A 100 -8.27 -15.40 -3.87
CA VAL A 100 -7.91 -15.98 -2.56
C VAL A 100 -9.13 -16.45 -1.73
N GLY A 101 -10.34 -16.36 -2.27
CA GLY A 101 -11.57 -16.77 -1.59
C GLY A 101 -12.04 -15.82 -0.48
N LEU A 102 -11.51 -14.59 -0.43
CA LEU A 102 -11.84 -13.61 0.61
C LEU A 102 -13.32 -13.21 0.57
N VAL A 103 -13.88 -13.04 -0.62
CA VAL A 103 -15.30 -12.63 -0.80
C VAL A 103 -16.21 -13.67 -0.18
N GLN A 104 -16.04 -14.96 -0.52
CA GLN A 104 -16.85 -16.06 0.01
C GLN A 104 -16.69 -16.21 1.52
N LEU A 105 -15.47 -16.09 2.02
CA LEU A 105 -15.21 -16.18 3.46
C LEU A 105 -15.92 -15.04 4.22
N TYR A 106 -15.90 -13.83 3.68
CA TYR A 106 -16.57 -12.68 4.28
C TYR A 106 -18.10 -12.82 4.28
N ASP A 107 -18.66 -13.26 3.16
CA ASP A 107 -20.10 -13.50 3.02
C ASP A 107 -20.57 -14.59 4.00
N ASP A 108 -19.83 -15.69 4.13
CA ASP A 108 -20.11 -16.76 5.07
C ASP A 108 -20.08 -16.29 6.53
N LEU A 109 -19.05 -15.52 6.90
CA LEU A 109 -18.93 -14.96 8.25
C LEU A 109 -20.06 -13.96 8.56
N THR A 110 -20.41 -13.14 7.59
CA THR A 110 -21.51 -12.18 7.71
C THR A 110 -22.86 -12.89 7.85
N ALA A 111 -23.11 -13.92 7.05
CA ALA A 111 -24.33 -14.72 7.15
C ALA A 111 -24.46 -15.41 8.52
N ARG A 112 -23.38 -16.00 9.03
CA ARG A 112 -23.34 -16.63 10.35
C ARG A 112 -23.54 -15.62 11.49
N TYR A 113 -22.94 -14.45 11.39
CA TYR A 113 -23.15 -13.37 12.35
C TYR A 113 -24.61 -12.93 12.39
N ARG A 114 -25.24 -12.71 11.23
CA ARG A 114 -26.67 -12.34 11.12
C ARG A 114 -27.63 -13.41 11.64
N ALA A 115 -27.22 -14.68 11.63
CA ALA A 115 -28.02 -15.79 12.16
C ALA A 115 -28.06 -15.82 13.71
N ILE A 116 -27.21 -15.05 14.39
CA ILE A 116 -27.22 -14.95 15.85
C ILE A 116 -28.34 -13.99 16.29
N PRO A 117 -29.34 -14.42 17.08
CA PRO A 117 -30.56 -13.64 17.36
C PRO A 117 -30.33 -12.25 17.98
N LEU A 118 -29.23 -12.08 18.73
CA LEU A 118 -28.89 -10.82 19.42
C LEU A 118 -28.19 -9.77 18.54
N THR A 119 -27.81 -10.12 17.30
CA THR A 119 -27.02 -9.25 16.42
C THR A 119 -27.85 -8.49 15.38
N GLN A 120 -29.16 -8.69 15.35
CA GLN A 120 -30.08 -8.07 14.37
C GLN A 120 -30.23 -6.54 14.50
N LEU A 121 -29.68 -5.93 15.54
CA LEU A 121 -29.66 -4.48 15.78
C LEU A 121 -28.39 -3.79 15.29
N GLY A 122 -27.52 -4.51 14.58
CA GLY A 122 -26.19 -4.01 14.19
C GLY A 122 -26.12 -3.36 12.83
N GLN A 123 -25.09 -2.52 12.66
CA GLN A 123 -24.77 -1.80 11.44
C GLN A 123 -24.53 -2.77 10.26
N GLN A 124 -24.79 -2.29 9.05
CA GLN A 124 -24.41 -3.05 7.85
C GLN A 124 -22.89 -3.32 7.84
N PRO A 125 -22.48 -4.54 7.45
CA PRO A 125 -21.06 -4.85 7.32
C PRO A 125 -20.39 -3.87 6.38
N PRO A 126 -19.18 -3.38 6.70
CA PRO A 126 -18.45 -2.45 5.86
C PRO A 126 -18.03 -3.05 4.52
N ASP A 127 -17.83 -2.23 3.52
CA ASP A 127 -17.25 -2.65 2.24
C ASP A 127 -15.76 -3.01 2.44
N LEU A 128 -15.47 -4.31 2.48
CA LEU A 128 -14.11 -4.80 2.58
C LEU A 128 -13.24 -4.45 1.38
N ARG A 129 -13.81 -4.25 0.19
CA ARG A 129 -13.04 -3.91 -1.00
C ARG A 129 -12.33 -2.57 -0.82
N GLN A 130 -13.05 -1.57 -0.35
CA GLN A 130 -12.46 -0.27 -0.06
C GLN A 130 -11.38 -0.40 1.01
N HIS A 131 -11.63 -1.10 2.10
CA HIS A 131 -10.67 -1.28 3.18
C HIS A 131 -9.38 -1.98 2.72
N VAL A 132 -9.51 -3.07 1.97
CA VAL A 132 -8.35 -3.81 1.44
C VAL A 132 -7.60 -2.97 0.40
N THR A 133 -8.30 -2.24 -0.46
CA THR A 133 -7.67 -1.36 -1.45
C THR A 133 -6.88 -0.25 -0.77
N ASP A 134 -7.45 0.43 0.20
CA ASP A 134 -6.78 1.51 0.95
C ASP A 134 -5.59 0.98 1.75
N GLY A 135 -5.75 -0.18 2.39
CA GLY A 135 -4.68 -0.88 3.10
C GLY A 135 -3.54 -1.31 2.18
N ALA A 136 -3.86 -1.88 1.02
CA ALA A 136 -2.88 -2.29 0.03
C ALA A 136 -2.09 -1.12 -0.54
N LEU A 137 -2.76 -0.01 -0.90
CA LEU A 137 -2.11 1.22 -1.35
C LEU A 137 -1.23 1.84 -0.25
N SER A 138 -1.71 1.89 0.99
CA SER A 138 -0.95 2.39 2.13
C SER A 138 0.32 1.57 2.37
N GLY A 139 0.21 0.25 2.37
CA GLY A 139 1.34 -0.67 2.48
C GLY A 139 2.33 -0.50 1.34
N LEU A 140 1.84 -0.40 0.11
CA LEU A 140 2.66 -0.18 -1.08
C LEU A 140 3.46 1.12 -0.99
N PHE A 141 2.81 2.24 -0.64
CA PHE A 141 3.50 3.52 -0.45
C PHE A 141 4.52 3.49 0.69
N THR A 142 4.24 2.73 1.74
CA THR A 142 5.19 2.55 2.85
C THR A 142 6.46 1.84 2.36
N VAL A 143 6.31 0.76 1.60
CA VAL A 143 7.45 0.02 1.03
C VAL A 143 8.20 0.87 0.01
N LEU A 144 7.49 1.57 -0.88
CA LEU A 144 8.11 2.46 -1.87
C LEU A 144 8.95 3.55 -1.21
N ALA A 145 8.43 4.20 -0.15
CA ALA A 145 9.16 5.22 0.58
C ALA A 145 10.46 4.67 1.22
N GLN A 146 10.39 3.46 1.79
CA GLN A 146 11.56 2.79 2.37
C GLN A 146 12.61 2.45 1.30
N GLU A 147 12.19 1.89 0.17
CA GLU A 147 13.11 1.54 -0.91
C GLU A 147 13.68 2.80 -1.60
N GLU A 148 12.88 3.84 -1.80
CA GLU A 148 13.36 5.13 -2.31
C GLU A 148 14.44 5.72 -1.39
N ALA A 149 14.18 5.75 -0.08
CA ALA A 149 15.13 6.26 0.90
C ALA A 149 16.46 5.47 0.88
N LYS A 150 16.41 4.14 0.76
CA LYS A 150 17.62 3.30 0.60
C LYS A 150 18.40 3.66 -0.67
N ILE A 151 17.71 3.74 -1.83
CA ILE A 151 18.34 4.09 -3.12
C ILE A 151 19.05 5.45 -3.03
N ARG A 152 18.42 6.41 -2.34
CA ARG A 152 18.98 7.75 -2.19
C ARG A 152 20.19 7.80 -1.24
N ARG A 153 20.13 7.09 -0.12
CA ARG A 153 21.15 7.11 0.94
C ARG A 153 22.29 6.15 0.69
N GLU A 154 22.00 4.95 0.17
CA GLU A 154 22.92 3.83 0.09
C GLU A 154 23.33 3.53 -1.36
N PRO A 155 24.60 3.77 -1.73
CA PRO A 155 25.08 3.45 -3.08
C PRO A 155 24.91 1.98 -3.48
N ALA A 156 25.01 1.06 -2.50
CA ALA A 156 24.86 -0.36 -2.72
C ALA A 156 23.42 -0.77 -3.11
N ALA A 157 22.40 0.00 -2.70
CA ALA A 157 21.00 -0.24 -3.05
C ALA A 157 20.67 0.16 -4.49
N ARG A 158 21.56 0.86 -5.21
CA ARG A 158 21.38 1.28 -6.60
C ARG A 158 21.67 0.14 -7.55
N SER A 159 20.70 -0.74 -7.73
CA SER A 159 20.85 -1.99 -8.47
C SER A 159 21.04 -1.82 -9.99
N THR A 160 20.63 -0.68 -10.58
CA THR A 160 20.75 -0.44 -12.02
C THR A 160 21.77 0.65 -12.34
N GLU A 161 22.38 0.58 -13.55
CA GLU A 161 23.29 1.63 -14.03
C GLU A 161 22.61 3.00 -14.11
N LEU A 162 21.33 3.04 -14.45
CA LEU A 162 20.55 4.27 -14.45
C LEU A 162 20.47 4.90 -13.06
N LEU A 163 20.14 4.12 -12.03
CA LEU A 163 20.11 4.59 -10.64
C LEU A 163 21.49 5.08 -10.17
N LYS A 164 22.56 4.38 -10.54
CA LYS A 164 23.94 4.80 -10.25
C LYS A 164 24.28 6.13 -10.89
N ARG A 165 23.89 6.36 -12.16
CA ARG A 165 24.11 7.61 -12.87
C ARG A 165 23.31 8.76 -12.25
N VAL A 166 22.00 8.58 -12.02
CA VAL A 166 21.10 9.62 -11.50
C VAL A 166 21.49 10.05 -10.10
N PHE A 167 21.73 9.11 -9.18
CA PHE A 167 22.03 9.39 -7.78
C PHE A 167 23.52 9.41 -7.43
N GLY A 168 24.40 8.97 -8.34
CA GLY A 168 25.86 8.96 -8.14
C GLY A 168 26.50 10.31 -8.37
N THR A 169 26.08 11.04 -9.38
CA THR A 169 26.66 12.32 -9.81
C THR A 169 26.48 13.45 -8.78
N ARG A 170 25.48 13.36 -7.91
CA ARG A 170 25.16 14.38 -6.89
C ARG A 170 26.17 14.49 -5.75
N ARG A 171 26.90 13.42 -5.43
CA ARG A 171 27.94 13.51 -4.39
C ARG A 171 29.10 14.43 -4.77
N CYS A 172 29.39 14.55 -6.07
CA CYS A 172 30.45 15.44 -6.55
C CYS A 172 30.08 16.92 -6.48
N LEU A 173 28.81 17.27 -6.75
CA LEU A 173 28.37 18.67 -6.76
C LEU A 173 28.26 19.24 -5.33
N ARG A 174 27.70 18.48 -4.37
CA ARG A 174 27.62 18.95 -2.96
C ARG A 174 28.96 19.07 -2.24
N ARG A 175 30.03 18.41 -2.72
CA ARG A 175 31.40 18.60 -2.18
C ARG A 175 32.08 19.86 -2.70
N ARG A 176 31.71 20.35 -3.89
CA ARG A 176 32.27 21.59 -4.44
C ARG A 176 31.76 22.84 -3.73
N ASP A 177 30.46 22.87 -3.33
CA ASP A 177 29.88 24.04 -2.66
C ASP A 177 30.38 24.23 -1.22
N ARG A 178 30.81 23.16 -0.53
CA ARG A 178 31.40 23.30 0.81
C ARG A 178 32.90 23.68 0.84
N GLY A 179 33.54 23.71 -0.32
CA GLY A 179 34.95 24.04 -0.45
C GLY A 179 35.23 25.51 -0.79
N SER A 180 34.17 26.31 -1.09
CA SER A 180 34.33 27.71 -1.49
C SER A 180 34.02 28.74 -0.39
N GLU A 181 33.60 28.33 0.78
CA GLU A 181 33.32 29.25 1.92
C GLU A 181 34.48 29.34 2.96
N GLY A 182 35.67 28.89 2.59
CA GLY A 182 36.82 28.89 3.50
C GLY A 182 38.06 29.54 2.87
N ARG A 183 37.98 30.81 2.48
CA ARG A 183 39.14 31.70 2.32
C ARG A 183 38.74 33.13 2.52
#